data_552ff5ae2fe2cb29907718a4321373c8
#
_entry.id   552ff5ae2fe2cb29907718a4321373c8
#
_cell.length_a   1.000
_cell.length_b   1.000
_cell.length_c   1.000
_cell.angle_alpha   90.00
_cell.angle_beta   90.00
_cell.angle_gamma   90.00
#
_symmetry.space_group_name_H-M   'P 1'
#
loop_
_entity.id
_entity.type
_entity.pdbx_description
1 polymer ?
#
loop_
_entity_poly.entity_id
_entity_poly.type
_entity_poly.pdbx_seq_one_letter_code
_entity_poly.pdbx_strand_id
1 'polypeptide(L)'
;MANLPVKFAARLLAAAALPAALLFTSPAISAQDTYGIAATVNDDVITTWDLQQRVFFMVLSSGVKPDEDSFRRMQIQALRALIDERLQMQEAEKFDLEISDEEVNQSLARLAQGNNLTLEQLAGRMGEAGVSLDTLRDQVRSELAWQRIVNGRFGRRVRVSDTQIDETIRRLSANAGKPSYLVSEIYIEASEDIGGMDGAMEGARAMIIQFDKGAPFTALARQFSSAASSAKGGDVGWTREGELRSEINAILPTLEKGKISQPIPVPGGVYVVLMRDKRQSESESVYKIKQVRIASTNDAAKGVAETAVRGLGASEDLTCDGLEDATDFIDGAQVVDMGEVKSSSVGGEILKILEETEVGSLSDPISAPNGVMALMVCDLKVQGAGIPTRDEVEDRIIDQQIAQSSRRYLRDIRRGATIESR
;
A
#
# COMPACT_ATOMS: atom_id res chain seq x y z
N MET A 1 -7.85 0.89 -97.94
CA MET A 1 -6.72 0.81 -98.83
C MET A 1 -5.70 -0.08 -98.12
N ALA A 2 -5.64 -1.33 -98.47
CA ALA A 2 -4.72 -1.98 -99.41
C ALA A 2 -3.30 -1.96 -98.80
N ASN A 3 -2.53 -2.99 -98.55
CA ASN A 3 -2.44 -4.31 -99.13
C ASN A 3 -1.54 -5.18 -98.30
N LEU A 4 -1.85 -6.46 -98.22
CA LEU A 4 -0.90 -7.56 -98.08
C LEU A 4 0.03 -7.58 -99.33
N PRO A 5 1.11 -8.40 -99.47
CA PRO A 5 1.28 -9.82 -98.96
C PRO A 5 2.73 -10.33 -98.75
N VAL A 6 2.82 -11.59 -98.41
CA VAL A 6 3.54 -12.72 -99.03
C VAL A 6 4.81 -13.24 -98.32
N LYS A 7 4.66 -14.40 -97.74
CA LYS A 7 5.42 -15.66 -97.78
C LYS A 7 6.96 -15.67 -97.98
N PHE A 8 7.69 -16.37 -97.13
CA PHE A 8 8.35 -17.62 -97.60
C PHE A 8 8.85 -18.46 -96.39
N ALA A 9 8.66 -19.71 -96.54
CA ALA A 9 9.08 -20.81 -95.65
C ALA A 9 10.57 -21.11 -95.83
N ALA A 10 11.24 -21.53 -94.77
CA ALA A 10 12.35 -22.45 -94.86
C ALA A 10 12.46 -23.28 -93.55
N ARG A 11 12.34 -24.56 -93.69
CA ARG A 11 12.66 -25.59 -92.74
C ARG A 11 14.14 -25.58 -92.40
N LEU A 12 14.54 -25.84 -91.15
CA LEU A 12 15.65 -26.78 -90.90
C LEU A 12 15.63 -27.20 -89.35
N LEU A 13 15.79 -28.46 -89.20
CA LEU A 13 15.97 -29.25 -88.00
C LEU A 13 17.10 -28.76 -87.10
N ALA A 14 16.98 -28.78 -85.77
CA ALA A 14 17.83 -29.69 -84.98
C ALA A 14 17.74 -29.41 -83.47
N ALA A 15 17.79 -30.45 -82.73
CA ALA A 15 18.34 -30.68 -81.42
C ALA A 15 17.53 -30.16 -80.16
N ALA A 16 16.85 -31.13 -79.59
CA ALA A 16 16.40 -31.08 -78.23
C ALA A 16 17.59 -30.95 -77.24
N ALA A 17 17.59 -29.88 -76.49
CA ALA A 17 18.33 -29.76 -75.22
C ALA A 17 17.33 -29.36 -74.15
N LEU A 18 16.87 -30.31 -73.35
CA LEU A 18 16.17 -30.06 -72.08
C LEU A 18 17.14 -29.41 -71.08
N PRO A 19 16.87 -28.26 -70.53
CA PRO A 19 17.52 -27.84 -69.29
C PRO A 19 16.78 -28.53 -68.16
N ALA A 20 17.46 -29.46 -67.45
CA ALA A 20 17.07 -29.98 -66.16
C ALA A 20 17.03 -28.79 -65.17
N ALA A 21 15.84 -28.27 -64.91
CA ALA A 21 15.60 -27.32 -63.80
C ALA A 21 15.79 -28.12 -62.50
N LEU A 22 16.98 -28.00 -61.93
CA LEU A 22 17.24 -28.36 -60.55
C LEU A 22 16.44 -27.41 -59.68
N LEU A 23 15.27 -27.86 -59.24
CA LEU A 23 14.52 -27.28 -58.14
C LEU A 23 15.36 -27.43 -56.87
N PHE A 24 16.18 -26.43 -56.54
CA PHE A 24 16.70 -26.23 -55.19
C PHE A 24 15.50 -25.90 -54.31
N THR A 25 14.85 -26.92 -53.75
CA THR A 25 14.02 -26.74 -52.58
C THR A 25 14.96 -26.41 -51.42
N SER A 26 15.17 -25.12 -51.18
CA SER A 26 15.75 -24.65 -49.92
C SER A 26 14.83 -25.18 -48.80
N PRO A 27 15.32 -26.00 -47.86
CA PRO A 27 14.52 -26.25 -46.65
C PRO A 27 14.26 -24.90 -46.01
N ALA A 28 12.99 -24.51 -45.91
CA ALA A 28 12.60 -23.46 -45.00
C ALA A 28 13.02 -23.98 -43.59
N ILE A 29 14.15 -23.46 -43.13
CA ILE A 29 14.54 -23.58 -41.74
C ILE A 29 13.44 -22.77 -41.00
N SER A 30 12.44 -23.50 -40.49
CA SER A 30 11.57 -22.97 -39.46
C SER A 30 12.52 -22.54 -38.31
N ALA A 31 12.74 -21.25 -38.16
CA ALA A 31 13.32 -20.75 -36.92
C ALA A 31 12.37 -21.18 -35.81
N GLN A 32 12.67 -22.32 -35.18
CA GLN A 32 12.11 -22.63 -33.89
C GLN A 32 12.66 -21.52 -32.99
N ASP A 33 11.78 -20.64 -32.55
CA ASP A 33 12.09 -19.69 -31.49
C ASP A 33 12.50 -20.51 -30.27
N THR A 34 13.80 -20.74 -30.15
CA THR A 34 14.38 -21.49 -29.02
C THR A 34 14.42 -20.50 -27.86
N TYR A 35 13.35 -20.47 -27.08
CA TYR A 35 13.32 -19.67 -25.86
C TYR A 35 14.37 -20.20 -24.89
N GLY A 36 15.29 -19.32 -24.44
CA GLY A 36 16.28 -19.62 -23.45
C GLY A 36 15.66 -19.73 -22.05
N ILE A 37 16.45 -20.20 -21.10
CA ILE A 37 16.11 -20.19 -19.67
C ILE A 37 16.48 -18.82 -19.10
N ALA A 38 15.52 -18.11 -18.49
CA ALA A 38 15.76 -16.87 -17.77
C ALA A 38 16.13 -17.14 -16.30
N ALA A 39 15.47 -18.10 -15.67
CA ALA A 39 15.81 -18.58 -14.33
C ALA A 39 15.30 -20.03 -14.11
N THR A 40 15.86 -20.69 -13.10
CA THR A 40 15.29 -21.90 -12.51
C THR A 40 14.91 -21.64 -11.07
N VAL A 41 13.79 -22.21 -10.62
CA VAL A 41 13.28 -22.11 -9.26
C VAL A 41 12.99 -23.52 -8.76
N ASN A 42 13.89 -24.07 -7.97
CA ASN A 42 13.92 -25.52 -7.66
C ASN A 42 13.91 -26.34 -8.96
N ASP A 43 12.85 -27.11 -9.21
CA ASP A 43 12.70 -27.96 -10.41
C ASP A 43 11.96 -27.23 -11.57
N ASP A 44 11.45 -26.02 -11.37
CA ASP A 44 10.70 -25.26 -12.36
C ASP A 44 11.59 -24.33 -13.19
N VAL A 45 11.23 -24.16 -14.45
CA VAL A 45 11.91 -23.28 -15.40
C VAL A 45 11.06 -22.04 -15.66
N ILE A 46 11.70 -20.87 -15.62
CA ILE A 46 11.17 -19.61 -16.16
C ILE A 46 11.89 -19.34 -17.46
N THR A 47 11.13 -19.27 -18.55
CA THR A 47 11.71 -19.06 -19.89
C THR A 47 11.94 -17.57 -20.18
N THR A 48 12.79 -17.27 -21.15
CA THR A 48 12.94 -15.89 -21.65
C THR A 48 11.65 -15.37 -22.28
N TRP A 49 10.77 -16.25 -22.76
CA TRP A 49 9.42 -15.90 -23.22
C TRP A 49 8.54 -15.44 -22.07
N ASP A 50 8.48 -16.19 -20.97
CA ASP A 50 7.69 -15.79 -19.78
C ASP A 50 8.13 -14.41 -19.29
N LEU A 51 9.45 -14.19 -19.21
CA LEU A 51 10.02 -12.92 -18.81
C LEU A 51 9.62 -11.79 -19.77
N GLN A 52 9.74 -12.02 -21.09
CA GLN A 52 9.37 -11.03 -22.09
C GLN A 52 7.89 -10.70 -22.04
N GLN A 53 7.02 -11.70 -21.94
CA GLN A 53 5.57 -11.51 -21.81
C GLN A 53 5.21 -10.72 -20.56
N ARG A 54 5.86 -11.00 -19.43
CA ARG A 54 5.65 -10.25 -18.19
C ARG A 54 6.11 -8.80 -18.34
N VAL A 55 7.26 -8.54 -18.93
CA VAL A 55 7.74 -7.16 -19.18
C VAL A 55 6.78 -6.40 -20.10
N PHE A 56 6.31 -7.03 -21.18
CA PHE A 56 5.34 -6.39 -22.08
C PHE A 56 4.02 -6.09 -21.39
N PHE A 57 3.54 -7.00 -20.54
CA PHE A 57 2.38 -6.76 -19.71
C PHE A 57 2.58 -5.57 -18.75
N MET A 58 3.76 -5.44 -18.14
CA MET A 58 4.11 -4.30 -17.30
C MET A 58 4.13 -2.99 -18.08
N VAL A 59 4.69 -2.98 -19.29
CA VAL A 59 4.69 -1.80 -20.18
C VAL A 59 3.27 -1.44 -20.59
N LEU A 60 2.45 -2.41 -20.99
CA LEU A 60 1.04 -2.19 -21.34
C LEU A 60 0.26 -1.58 -20.18
N SER A 61 0.44 -2.13 -18.98
CA SER A 61 -0.28 -1.67 -17.77
C SER A 61 0.17 -0.29 -17.31
N SER A 62 1.44 0.08 -17.53
CA SER A 62 1.95 1.41 -17.20
C SER A 62 1.44 2.49 -18.17
N GLY A 63 1.06 2.10 -19.39
CA GLY A 63 0.62 3.03 -20.43
C GLY A 63 1.73 3.96 -20.95
N VAL A 64 2.98 3.79 -20.52
CA VAL A 64 4.13 4.64 -20.88
C VAL A 64 5.24 3.78 -21.46
N LYS A 65 5.81 4.25 -22.60
CA LYS A 65 6.98 3.60 -23.19
C LYS A 65 8.20 3.83 -22.30
N PRO A 66 8.83 2.78 -21.76
CA PRO A 66 10.01 2.92 -20.91
C PRO A 66 11.24 3.35 -21.72
N ASP A 67 12.14 4.10 -21.11
CA ASP A 67 13.52 4.25 -21.57
C ASP A 67 14.33 2.97 -21.25
N GLU A 68 15.56 2.91 -21.73
CA GLU A 68 16.41 1.71 -21.61
C GLU A 68 16.65 1.29 -20.15
N ASP A 69 16.92 2.26 -19.28
CA ASP A 69 17.16 2.00 -17.85
C ASP A 69 15.88 1.54 -17.16
N SER A 70 14.74 2.16 -17.44
CA SER A 70 13.43 1.72 -16.92
C SER A 70 13.06 0.33 -17.42
N PHE A 71 13.35 0.02 -18.68
CA PHE A 71 13.12 -1.30 -19.25
C PHE A 71 13.95 -2.37 -18.55
N ARG A 72 15.23 -2.10 -18.29
CA ARG A 72 16.11 -3.02 -17.55
C ARG A 72 15.61 -3.27 -16.11
N ARG A 73 15.17 -2.22 -15.42
CA ARG A 73 14.55 -2.37 -14.09
C ARG A 73 13.26 -3.19 -14.14
N MET A 74 12.42 -2.97 -15.16
CA MET A 74 11.22 -3.79 -15.37
C MET A 74 11.56 -5.28 -15.57
N GLN A 75 12.63 -5.59 -16.30
CA GLN A 75 13.08 -6.98 -16.47
C GLN A 75 13.44 -7.64 -15.14
N ILE A 76 14.22 -6.95 -14.30
CA ILE A 76 14.60 -7.47 -12.97
C ILE A 76 13.35 -7.72 -12.11
N GLN A 77 12.41 -6.78 -12.11
CA GLN A 77 11.18 -6.93 -11.33
C GLN A 77 10.24 -8.00 -11.89
N ALA A 78 10.12 -8.09 -13.22
CA ALA A 78 9.35 -9.13 -13.88
C ALA A 78 9.89 -10.53 -13.52
N LEU A 79 11.22 -10.69 -13.55
CA LEU A 79 11.85 -11.95 -13.18
C LEU A 79 11.58 -12.29 -11.71
N ARG A 80 11.70 -11.29 -10.81
CA ARG A 80 11.41 -11.48 -9.39
C ARG A 80 9.96 -11.90 -9.16
N ALA A 81 9.00 -11.25 -9.82
CA ALA A 81 7.59 -11.59 -9.71
C ALA A 81 7.31 -13.02 -10.21
N LEU A 82 7.89 -13.41 -11.34
CA LEU A 82 7.76 -14.78 -11.86
C LEU A 82 8.35 -15.84 -10.92
N ILE A 83 9.49 -15.53 -10.27
CA ILE A 83 10.09 -16.40 -9.25
C ILE A 83 9.13 -16.56 -8.07
N ASP A 84 8.58 -15.46 -7.56
CA ASP A 84 7.66 -15.50 -6.43
C ASP A 84 6.38 -16.28 -6.78
N GLU A 85 5.84 -16.12 -7.98
CA GLU A 85 4.69 -16.89 -8.49
C GLU A 85 4.98 -18.40 -8.58
N ARG A 86 6.18 -18.79 -9.06
CA ARG A 86 6.58 -20.20 -9.06
C ARG A 86 6.64 -20.78 -7.65
N LEU A 87 7.25 -20.03 -6.72
CA LEU A 87 7.32 -20.44 -5.31
C LEU A 87 5.94 -20.56 -4.67
N GLN A 88 5.02 -19.64 -4.98
CA GLN A 88 3.64 -19.67 -4.50
C GLN A 88 2.89 -20.90 -5.03
N MET A 89 3.06 -21.23 -6.31
CA MET A 89 2.44 -22.41 -6.91
C MET A 89 3.02 -23.71 -6.36
N GLN A 90 4.35 -23.82 -6.23
CA GLN A 90 5.00 -24.97 -5.58
C GLN A 90 4.54 -25.17 -4.15
N GLU A 91 4.31 -24.05 -3.43
CA GLU A 91 3.75 -24.13 -2.08
C GLU A 91 2.30 -24.59 -2.09
N ALA A 92 1.48 -24.16 -3.08
CA ALA A 92 0.11 -24.64 -3.25
C ALA A 92 0.04 -26.14 -3.49
N GLU A 93 0.95 -26.69 -4.31
CA GLU A 93 1.05 -28.13 -4.57
C GLU A 93 1.31 -28.94 -3.30
N LYS A 94 2.14 -28.44 -2.36
CA LYS A 94 2.40 -29.10 -1.07
C LYS A 94 1.15 -29.25 -0.19
N PHE A 95 0.13 -28.43 -0.44
CA PHE A 95 -1.15 -28.46 0.27
C PHE A 95 -2.27 -29.09 -0.56
N ASP A 96 -1.95 -29.73 -1.69
CA ASP A 96 -2.94 -30.28 -2.65
C ASP A 96 -4.01 -29.23 -3.03
N LEU A 97 -3.58 -27.95 -3.17
CA LEU A 97 -4.46 -26.84 -3.44
C LEU A 97 -4.51 -26.56 -4.94
N GLU A 98 -5.65 -26.81 -5.54
CA GLU A 98 -5.92 -26.47 -6.94
C GLU A 98 -6.81 -25.23 -7.06
N ILE A 99 -6.49 -24.38 -8.03
CA ILE A 99 -7.31 -23.26 -8.46
C ILE A 99 -7.88 -23.57 -9.83
N SER A 100 -9.19 -23.66 -9.91
CA SER A 100 -9.88 -24.01 -11.15
C SER A 100 -9.82 -22.85 -12.17
N ASP A 101 -9.88 -23.21 -13.47
CA ASP A 101 -9.94 -22.21 -14.54
C ASP A 101 -11.18 -21.31 -14.43
N GLU A 102 -12.28 -21.83 -13.89
CA GLU A 102 -13.50 -21.05 -13.64
C GLU A 102 -13.23 -19.94 -12.61
N GLU A 103 -12.56 -20.22 -11.50
CA GLU A 103 -12.19 -19.21 -10.49
C GLU A 103 -11.26 -18.14 -11.07
N VAL A 104 -10.29 -18.56 -11.90
CA VAL A 104 -9.39 -17.63 -12.60
C VAL A 104 -10.18 -16.74 -13.55
N ASN A 105 -11.06 -17.30 -14.39
CA ASN A 105 -11.88 -16.56 -15.34
C ASN A 105 -12.82 -15.57 -14.64
N GLN A 106 -13.43 -15.95 -13.52
CA GLN A 106 -14.25 -15.05 -12.71
C GLN A 106 -13.43 -13.88 -12.15
N SER A 107 -12.20 -14.14 -11.71
CA SER A 107 -11.30 -13.09 -11.22
C SER A 107 -10.87 -12.14 -12.33
N LEU A 108 -10.54 -12.67 -13.51
CA LEU A 108 -10.23 -11.89 -14.71
C LEU A 108 -11.41 -11.04 -15.17
N ALA A 109 -12.63 -11.59 -15.13
CA ALA A 109 -13.83 -10.85 -15.47
C ALA A 109 -14.05 -9.65 -14.52
N ARG A 110 -13.85 -9.84 -13.21
CA ARG A 110 -13.90 -8.73 -12.23
C ARG A 110 -12.82 -7.68 -12.51
N LEU A 111 -11.60 -8.11 -12.86
CA LEU A 111 -10.51 -7.19 -13.22
C LEU A 111 -10.86 -6.37 -14.47
N ALA A 112 -11.42 -7.02 -15.50
CA ALA A 112 -11.87 -6.37 -16.71
C ALA A 112 -12.97 -5.34 -16.41
N GLN A 113 -13.99 -5.73 -15.65
CA GLN A 113 -15.09 -4.85 -15.23
C GLN A 113 -14.60 -3.63 -14.45
N GLY A 114 -13.62 -3.79 -13.56
CA GLY A 114 -12.99 -2.68 -12.84
C GLY A 114 -12.30 -1.67 -13.75
N ASN A 115 -12.00 -2.05 -15.00
CA ASN A 115 -11.46 -1.18 -16.06
C ASN A 115 -12.50 -0.82 -17.13
N ASN A 116 -13.79 -1.06 -16.88
CA ASN A 116 -14.90 -0.87 -17.84
C ASN A 116 -14.72 -1.66 -19.15
N LEU A 117 -14.23 -2.88 -19.05
CA LEU A 117 -14.01 -3.78 -20.19
C LEU A 117 -14.74 -5.11 -19.97
N THR A 118 -15.03 -5.83 -21.07
CA THR A 118 -15.29 -7.27 -21.00
C THR A 118 -13.97 -8.05 -21.00
N LEU A 119 -14.03 -9.34 -20.64
CA LEU A 119 -12.84 -10.20 -20.70
C LEU A 119 -12.28 -10.32 -22.12
N GLU A 120 -13.16 -10.39 -23.13
CA GLU A 120 -12.77 -10.43 -24.55
C GLU A 120 -12.08 -9.15 -24.99
N GLN A 121 -12.57 -7.98 -24.53
CA GLN A 121 -11.95 -6.69 -24.81
C GLN A 121 -10.57 -6.59 -24.13
N LEU A 122 -10.44 -7.08 -22.90
CA LEU A 122 -9.15 -7.14 -22.21
C LEU A 122 -8.17 -8.03 -22.96
N ALA A 123 -8.60 -9.25 -23.36
CA ALA A 123 -7.79 -10.18 -24.13
C ALA A 123 -7.38 -9.59 -25.49
N GLY A 124 -8.29 -8.89 -26.18
CA GLY A 124 -8.01 -8.22 -27.44
C GLY A 124 -6.93 -7.14 -27.29
N ARG A 125 -7.04 -6.25 -26.30
CA ARG A 125 -6.03 -5.21 -26.03
C ARG A 125 -4.67 -5.79 -25.65
N MET A 126 -4.64 -6.86 -24.87
CA MET A 126 -3.40 -7.57 -24.57
C MET A 126 -2.78 -8.17 -25.83
N GLY A 127 -3.58 -8.83 -26.67
CA GLY A 127 -3.12 -9.42 -27.93
C GLY A 127 -2.57 -8.38 -28.92
N GLU A 128 -3.22 -7.22 -29.05
CA GLU A 128 -2.74 -6.08 -29.87
C GLU A 128 -1.36 -5.57 -29.38
N ALA A 129 -1.10 -5.66 -28.07
CA ALA A 129 0.19 -5.32 -27.48
C ALA A 129 1.22 -6.46 -27.52
N GLY A 130 0.89 -7.61 -28.12
CA GLY A 130 1.75 -8.79 -28.16
C GLY A 130 1.85 -9.56 -26.84
N VAL A 131 0.87 -9.36 -25.94
CA VAL A 131 0.82 -10.02 -24.62
C VAL A 131 -0.24 -11.13 -24.62
N SER A 132 0.16 -12.36 -24.26
CA SER A 132 -0.77 -13.46 -24.07
C SER A 132 -1.64 -13.22 -22.82
N LEU A 133 -2.93 -13.55 -22.92
CA LEU A 133 -3.82 -13.57 -21.75
C LEU A 133 -3.37 -14.62 -20.71
N ASP A 134 -2.66 -15.66 -21.12
CA ASP A 134 -2.16 -16.69 -20.21
C ASP A 134 -1.17 -16.13 -19.20
N THR A 135 -0.36 -15.13 -19.58
CA THR A 135 0.51 -14.40 -18.63
C THR A 135 -0.27 -13.82 -17.45
N LEU A 136 -1.46 -13.26 -17.72
CA LEU A 136 -2.31 -12.73 -16.66
C LEU A 136 -3.08 -13.83 -15.93
N ARG A 137 -3.47 -14.91 -16.61
CA ARG A 137 -4.09 -16.08 -15.99
C ARG A 137 -3.18 -16.74 -14.96
N ASP A 138 -1.92 -16.94 -15.29
CA ASP A 138 -0.94 -17.56 -14.39
C ASP A 138 -0.69 -16.68 -13.17
N GLN A 139 -0.58 -15.38 -13.36
CA GLN A 139 -0.49 -14.43 -12.24
C GLN A 139 -1.70 -14.51 -11.33
N VAL A 140 -2.92 -14.45 -11.88
CA VAL A 140 -4.16 -14.52 -11.09
C VAL A 140 -4.28 -15.86 -10.37
N ARG A 141 -3.88 -16.96 -11.02
CA ARG A 141 -3.89 -18.29 -10.41
C ARG A 141 -2.97 -18.36 -9.20
N SER A 142 -1.75 -17.84 -9.32
CA SER A 142 -0.79 -17.81 -8.21
C SER A 142 -1.24 -16.90 -7.06
N GLU A 143 -1.83 -15.77 -7.37
CA GLU A 143 -2.41 -14.85 -6.37
C GLU A 143 -3.56 -15.50 -5.59
N LEU A 144 -4.48 -16.18 -6.28
CA LEU A 144 -5.60 -16.90 -5.65
C LEU A 144 -5.11 -18.05 -4.78
N ALA A 145 -4.16 -18.83 -5.26
CA ALA A 145 -3.54 -19.90 -4.51
C ALA A 145 -2.86 -19.38 -3.25
N TRP A 146 -2.05 -18.34 -3.41
CA TRP A 146 -1.34 -17.71 -2.29
C TRP A 146 -2.27 -17.14 -1.24
N GLN A 147 -3.31 -16.40 -1.63
CA GLN A 147 -4.32 -15.89 -0.71
C GLN A 147 -4.98 -17.02 0.09
N ARG A 148 -5.29 -18.13 -0.56
CA ARG A 148 -5.93 -19.30 0.09
C ARG A 148 -4.99 -19.96 1.10
N ILE A 149 -3.70 -20.13 0.75
CA ILE A 149 -2.66 -20.64 1.67
C ILE A 149 -2.53 -19.72 2.88
N VAL A 150 -2.36 -18.42 2.65
CA VAL A 150 -2.14 -17.42 3.71
C VAL A 150 -3.33 -17.37 4.65
N ASN A 151 -4.55 -17.32 4.12
CA ASN A 151 -5.76 -17.30 4.93
C ASN A 151 -5.95 -18.62 5.72
N GLY A 152 -5.69 -19.76 5.10
CA GLY A 152 -5.78 -21.07 5.77
C GLY A 152 -4.75 -21.23 6.89
N ARG A 153 -3.52 -20.75 6.66
CA ARG A 153 -2.39 -20.91 7.59
C ARG A 153 -2.39 -19.89 8.72
N PHE A 154 -2.74 -18.65 8.44
CA PHE A 154 -2.61 -17.52 9.37
C PHE A 154 -3.95 -16.96 9.83
N GLY A 155 -5.01 -16.97 9.00
CA GLY A 155 -6.28 -16.34 9.30
C GLY A 155 -6.90 -16.78 10.62
N ARG A 156 -6.84 -18.09 10.95
CA ARG A 156 -7.35 -18.62 12.21
C ARG A 156 -6.44 -18.39 13.43
N ARG A 157 -5.19 -17.98 13.20
CA ARG A 157 -4.18 -17.79 14.26
C ARG A 157 -4.06 -16.34 14.70
N VAL A 158 -4.46 -15.42 13.86
CA VAL A 158 -4.51 -14.00 14.19
C VAL A 158 -5.62 -13.82 15.23
N ARG A 159 -5.24 -13.31 16.39
CA ARG A 159 -6.17 -12.91 17.44
C ARG A 159 -5.85 -11.48 17.82
N VAL A 160 -6.85 -10.65 17.75
CA VAL A 160 -6.79 -9.26 18.20
C VAL A 160 -7.38 -9.22 19.60
N SER A 161 -6.64 -8.67 20.55
CA SER A 161 -7.16 -8.51 21.91
C SER A 161 -8.04 -7.26 21.99
N ASP A 162 -9.02 -7.29 22.88
CA ASP A 162 -9.85 -6.12 23.18
C ASP A 162 -9.00 -4.90 23.51
N THR A 163 -7.92 -5.08 24.28
CA THR A 163 -6.98 -4.01 24.62
C THR A 163 -6.36 -3.38 23.37
N GLN A 164 -5.94 -4.17 22.38
CA GLN A 164 -5.38 -3.64 21.13
C GLN A 164 -6.42 -2.84 20.32
N ILE A 165 -7.66 -3.32 20.30
CA ILE A 165 -8.76 -2.60 19.64
C ILE A 165 -9.01 -1.28 20.38
N ASP A 166 -9.13 -1.31 21.70
CA ASP A 166 -9.42 -0.13 22.52
C ASP A 166 -8.30 0.91 22.44
N GLU A 167 -7.04 0.50 22.48
CA GLU A 167 -5.88 1.39 22.27
C GLU A 167 -5.88 2.00 20.88
N THR A 168 -6.21 1.20 19.86
CA THR A 168 -6.29 1.69 18.49
C THR A 168 -7.43 2.70 18.33
N ILE A 169 -8.63 2.40 18.86
CA ILE A 169 -9.76 3.33 18.85
C ILE A 169 -9.40 4.62 19.61
N ARG A 170 -8.78 4.51 20.79
CA ARG A 170 -8.37 5.68 21.57
C ARG A 170 -7.40 6.57 20.80
N ARG A 171 -6.39 5.98 20.15
CA ARG A 171 -5.45 6.69 19.29
C ARG A 171 -6.13 7.34 18.08
N LEU A 172 -7.06 6.63 17.40
CA LEU A 172 -7.83 7.16 16.29
C LEU A 172 -8.77 8.29 16.74
N SER A 173 -9.35 8.14 17.93
CA SER A 173 -10.21 9.15 18.55
C SER A 173 -9.43 10.42 18.92
N ALA A 174 -8.25 10.28 19.48
CA ALA A 174 -7.38 11.43 19.80
C ALA A 174 -7.00 12.26 18.55
N ASN A 175 -6.98 11.63 17.38
CA ASN A 175 -6.70 12.29 16.12
C ASN A 175 -7.97 12.71 15.35
N ALA A 176 -9.16 12.56 15.92
CA ALA A 176 -10.41 12.74 15.20
C ALA A 176 -10.64 14.19 14.73
N GLY A 177 -10.16 15.19 15.48
CA GLY A 177 -10.20 16.61 15.09
C GLY A 177 -9.18 17.00 14.02
N LYS A 178 -8.22 16.13 13.68
CA LYS A 178 -7.15 16.43 12.73
C LYS A 178 -7.59 16.29 11.28
N PRO A 179 -6.91 16.95 10.34
CA PRO A 179 -7.18 16.80 8.91
C PRO A 179 -7.13 15.34 8.46
N SER A 180 -7.95 15.00 7.48
CA SER A 180 -7.96 13.69 6.84
C SER A 180 -7.43 13.79 5.42
N TYR A 181 -6.67 12.78 5.02
CA TYR A 181 -6.01 12.65 3.73
C TYR A 181 -6.45 11.38 3.03
N LEU A 182 -6.89 11.48 1.80
CA LEU A 182 -7.13 10.34 0.94
C LEU A 182 -5.84 10.04 0.17
N VAL A 183 -5.17 8.96 0.52
CA VAL A 183 -3.84 8.67 0.01
C VAL A 183 -3.76 7.32 -0.69
N SER A 184 -2.82 7.23 -1.61
CA SER A 184 -2.34 5.96 -2.15
C SER A 184 -0.83 5.86 -1.93
N GLU A 185 -0.32 4.64 -1.75
CA GLU A 185 1.09 4.39 -1.45
C GLU A 185 1.73 3.38 -2.39
N ILE A 186 3.02 3.55 -2.63
CA ILE A 186 3.92 2.53 -3.16
C ILE A 186 5.02 2.34 -2.11
N TYR A 187 5.26 1.11 -1.71
CA TYR A 187 6.38 0.75 -0.83
C TYR A 187 7.33 -0.17 -1.57
N ILE A 188 8.60 0.22 -1.65
CA ILE A 188 9.66 -0.57 -2.25
C ILE A 188 10.53 -1.10 -1.11
N GLU A 189 10.50 -2.41 -0.91
CA GLU A 189 11.30 -3.07 0.12
C GLU A 189 12.78 -3.04 -0.27
N ALA A 190 13.65 -2.62 0.67
CA ALA A 190 15.10 -2.58 0.49
C ALA A 190 15.70 -3.98 0.64
N SER A 191 15.55 -4.81 -0.38
CA SER A 191 16.09 -6.17 -0.43
C SER A 191 17.46 -6.20 -1.13
N GLU A 192 18.32 -7.15 -0.77
CA GLU A 192 19.69 -7.26 -1.31
C GLU A 192 19.71 -7.45 -2.83
N ASP A 193 18.75 -8.16 -3.38
CA ASP A 193 18.61 -8.44 -4.81
C ASP A 193 18.33 -7.20 -5.68
N ILE A 194 17.81 -6.13 -5.10
CA ILE A 194 17.64 -4.83 -5.78
C ILE A 194 18.73 -3.81 -5.41
N GLY A 195 19.73 -4.18 -4.62
CA GLY A 195 20.78 -3.27 -4.16
C GLY A 195 20.45 -2.57 -2.83
N GLY A 196 19.59 -3.15 -2.00
CA GLY A 196 19.27 -2.63 -0.67
C GLY A 196 18.54 -1.29 -0.71
N MET A 197 18.89 -0.40 0.22
CA MET A 197 18.26 0.92 0.35
C MET A 197 18.52 1.82 -0.87
N ASP A 198 19.72 1.76 -1.45
CA ASP A 198 20.06 2.56 -2.63
C ASP A 198 19.22 2.15 -3.83
N GLY A 199 19.05 0.85 -4.05
CA GLY A 199 18.18 0.33 -5.11
C GLY A 199 16.71 0.66 -4.88
N ALA A 200 16.24 0.61 -3.63
CA ALA A 200 14.86 1.03 -3.29
C ALA A 200 14.64 2.53 -3.56
N MET A 201 15.61 3.37 -3.24
CA MET A 201 15.58 4.82 -3.52
C MET A 201 15.59 5.10 -5.03
N GLU A 202 16.39 4.37 -5.80
CA GLU A 202 16.42 4.49 -7.25
C GLU A 202 15.09 4.04 -7.88
N GLY A 203 14.56 2.91 -7.42
CA GLY A 203 13.23 2.42 -7.81
C GLY A 203 12.13 3.45 -7.54
N ALA A 204 12.13 4.08 -6.37
CA ALA A 204 11.17 5.11 -6.00
C ALA A 204 11.26 6.34 -6.93
N ARG A 205 12.47 6.81 -7.24
CA ARG A 205 12.68 7.90 -8.22
C ARG A 205 12.17 7.53 -9.60
N ALA A 206 12.42 6.30 -10.04
CA ALA A 206 11.93 5.81 -11.32
C ALA A 206 10.39 5.78 -11.37
N MET A 207 9.71 5.40 -10.27
CA MET A 207 8.24 5.44 -10.19
C MET A 207 7.71 6.88 -10.32
N ILE A 208 8.36 7.85 -9.66
CA ILE A 208 8.00 9.26 -9.77
C ILE A 208 8.12 9.74 -11.22
N ILE A 209 9.22 9.41 -11.89
CA ILE A 209 9.43 9.77 -13.30
C ILE A 209 8.35 9.15 -14.21
N GLN A 210 7.95 7.90 -13.97
CA GLN A 210 6.89 7.24 -14.73
C GLN A 210 5.53 7.90 -14.48
N PHE A 211 5.23 8.23 -13.23
CA PHE A 211 4.02 8.97 -12.87
C PHE A 211 3.96 10.33 -13.55
N ASP A 212 5.05 11.09 -13.56
CA ASP A 212 5.14 12.40 -14.22
C ASP A 212 5.00 12.30 -15.75
N LYS A 213 5.36 11.16 -16.34
CA LYS A 213 5.12 10.82 -17.76
C LYS A 213 3.67 10.37 -18.02
N GLY A 214 2.82 10.28 -17.02
CA GLY A 214 1.40 9.95 -17.13
C GLY A 214 1.03 8.50 -16.80
N ALA A 215 1.96 7.69 -16.29
CA ALA A 215 1.61 6.34 -15.82
C ALA A 215 0.60 6.41 -14.67
N PRO A 216 -0.47 5.61 -14.69
CA PRO A 216 -1.43 5.57 -13.58
C PRO A 216 -0.75 5.07 -12.29
N PHE A 217 -0.88 5.82 -11.20
CA PHE A 217 -0.31 5.43 -9.90
C PHE A 217 -0.76 4.04 -9.46
N THR A 218 -2.02 3.70 -9.73
CA THR A 218 -2.60 2.39 -9.40
C THR A 218 -1.92 1.24 -10.13
N ALA A 219 -1.49 1.46 -11.39
CA ALA A 219 -0.75 0.46 -12.15
C ALA A 219 0.68 0.29 -11.60
N LEU A 220 1.35 1.41 -11.29
CA LEU A 220 2.67 1.39 -10.66
C LEU A 220 2.64 0.68 -9.29
N ALA A 221 1.62 0.97 -8.48
CA ALA A 221 1.45 0.33 -7.18
C ALA A 221 1.24 -1.19 -7.29
N ARG A 222 0.40 -1.65 -8.22
CA ARG A 222 0.18 -3.09 -8.43
C ARG A 222 1.42 -3.84 -8.87
N GLN A 223 2.27 -3.20 -9.68
CA GLN A 223 3.45 -3.83 -10.25
C GLN A 223 4.69 -3.77 -9.35
N PHE A 224 4.84 -2.69 -8.61
CA PHE A 224 6.11 -2.36 -7.97
C PHE A 224 6.03 -2.27 -6.45
N SER A 225 4.82 -2.21 -5.89
CA SER A 225 4.67 -2.03 -4.44
C SER A 225 4.67 -3.36 -3.70
N SER A 226 5.48 -3.45 -2.66
CA SER A 226 5.45 -4.53 -1.67
C SER A 226 4.47 -4.25 -0.53
N ALA A 227 3.71 -3.14 -0.58
CA ALA A 227 2.70 -2.82 0.42
C ALA A 227 1.50 -3.77 0.33
N ALA A 228 0.78 -3.95 1.43
CA ALA A 228 -0.47 -4.73 1.45
C ALA A 228 -1.56 -4.10 0.55
N SER A 229 -1.49 -2.79 0.34
CA SER A 229 -2.39 -2.02 -0.52
C SER A 229 -2.13 -2.23 -2.03
N SER A 230 -1.03 -2.90 -2.43
CA SER A 230 -0.63 -3.06 -3.83
C SER A 230 -1.72 -3.69 -4.70
N ALA A 231 -2.38 -4.75 -4.22
CA ALA A 231 -3.47 -5.42 -4.92
C ALA A 231 -4.68 -4.48 -5.19
N LYS A 232 -4.87 -3.48 -4.32
CA LYS A 232 -5.89 -2.42 -4.48
C LYS A 232 -5.33 -1.18 -5.22
N GLY A 233 -4.18 -1.31 -5.92
CA GLY A 233 -3.54 -0.20 -6.62
C GLY A 233 -2.92 0.84 -5.68
N GLY A 234 -2.49 0.42 -4.51
CA GLY A 234 -1.90 1.28 -3.49
C GLY A 234 -2.91 2.07 -2.65
N ASP A 235 -4.21 1.81 -2.79
CA ASP A 235 -5.25 2.56 -2.07
C ASP A 235 -5.20 2.26 -0.57
N VAL A 236 -4.86 3.28 0.22
CA VAL A 236 -4.88 3.27 1.69
C VAL A 236 -6.24 3.73 2.22
N GLY A 237 -6.99 4.48 1.40
CA GLY A 237 -8.23 5.11 1.79
C GLY A 237 -8.00 6.44 2.53
N TRP A 238 -9.06 6.89 3.24
CA TRP A 238 -8.97 8.06 4.13
C TRP A 238 -8.21 7.70 5.39
N THR A 239 -7.18 8.49 5.69
CA THR A 239 -6.37 8.39 6.91
C THR A 239 -6.27 9.77 7.55
N ARG A 240 -6.20 9.85 8.88
CA ARG A 240 -6.02 11.10 9.58
C ARG A 240 -4.55 11.39 9.82
N GLU A 241 -4.26 12.65 10.03
CA GLU A 241 -2.94 13.07 10.51
C GLU A 241 -2.59 12.34 11.81
N GLY A 242 -1.42 11.70 11.83
CA GLY A 242 -0.95 10.90 12.96
C GLY A 242 -1.27 9.40 12.89
N GLU A 243 -2.05 8.94 11.92
CA GLU A 243 -2.40 7.51 11.79
C GLU A 243 -1.36 6.69 11.00
N LEU A 244 -0.62 7.33 10.12
CA LEU A 244 0.44 6.67 9.34
C LEU A 244 1.80 6.75 10.06
N ARG A 245 2.83 6.20 9.45
CA ARG A 245 4.21 6.33 9.94
C ARG A 245 4.61 7.78 10.08
N SER A 246 5.45 8.09 11.07
CA SER A 246 5.91 9.46 11.35
C SER A 246 6.51 10.16 10.13
N GLU A 247 7.28 9.42 9.32
CA GLU A 247 7.93 9.93 8.12
C GLU A 247 6.91 10.33 7.03
N ILE A 248 5.82 9.57 6.91
CA ILE A 248 4.73 9.88 5.99
C ILE A 248 3.90 11.05 6.52
N ASN A 249 3.52 11.01 7.80
CA ASN A 249 2.73 12.06 8.44
C ASN A 249 3.40 13.44 8.37
N ALA A 250 4.73 13.51 8.44
CA ALA A 250 5.47 14.77 8.32
C ALA A 250 5.28 15.45 6.94
N ILE A 251 4.97 14.69 5.91
CA ILE A 251 4.88 15.19 4.53
C ILE A 251 3.43 15.48 4.11
N LEU A 252 2.45 14.73 4.63
CA LEU A 252 1.05 14.84 4.21
C LEU A 252 0.48 16.26 4.25
N PRO A 253 0.71 17.07 5.29
CA PRO A 253 0.18 18.45 5.34
C PRO A 253 0.67 19.33 4.19
N THR A 254 1.91 19.11 3.73
CA THR A 254 2.57 19.90 2.68
C THR A 254 2.27 19.42 1.27
N LEU A 255 1.77 18.18 1.13
CA LEU A 255 1.51 17.57 -0.17
C LEU A 255 0.17 18.08 -0.73
N GLU A 256 0.18 18.61 -1.95
CA GLU A 256 -1.01 19.07 -2.64
C GLU A 256 -1.82 17.93 -3.26
N LYS A 257 -3.12 18.16 -3.41
CA LYS A 257 -4.02 17.23 -4.13
C LYS A 257 -3.52 16.94 -5.54
N GLY A 258 -3.46 15.66 -5.91
CA GLY A 258 -2.97 15.17 -7.20
C GLY A 258 -1.44 15.09 -7.31
N LYS A 259 -0.70 15.47 -6.27
CA LYS A 259 0.76 15.40 -6.24
C LYS A 259 1.29 14.15 -5.57
N ILE A 260 2.44 13.71 -6.05
CA ILE A 260 3.21 12.59 -5.51
C ILE A 260 4.35 13.13 -4.62
N SER A 261 4.65 12.43 -3.55
CA SER A 261 5.78 12.78 -2.67
C SER A 261 7.12 12.53 -3.33
N GLN A 262 8.18 13.15 -2.82
CA GLN A 262 9.53 12.63 -3.00
C GLN A 262 9.67 11.25 -2.32
N PRO A 263 10.71 10.46 -2.66
CA PRO A 263 10.96 9.21 -1.96
C PRO A 263 11.11 9.42 -0.45
N ILE A 264 10.37 8.67 0.35
CA ILE A 264 10.35 8.74 1.81
C ILE A 264 11.07 7.52 2.36
N PRO A 265 12.34 7.62 2.77
CA PRO A 265 13.06 6.50 3.36
C PRO A 265 12.48 6.14 4.73
N VAL A 266 12.31 4.84 4.95
CA VAL A 266 11.89 4.28 6.24
C VAL A 266 12.76 3.04 6.55
N PRO A 267 12.81 2.56 7.79
CA PRO A 267 13.48 1.30 8.08
C PRO A 267 12.92 0.16 7.21
N GLY A 268 13.79 -0.44 6.39
CA GLY A 268 13.44 -1.56 5.51
C GLY A 268 12.97 -1.22 4.11
N GLY A 269 12.88 0.07 3.71
CA GLY A 269 12.50 0.43 2.35
C GLY A 269 12.16 1.91 2.14
N VAL A 270 11.46 2.17 1.06
CA VAL A 270 11.12 3.54 0.63
C VAL A 270 9.65 3.63 0.27
N TYR A 271 8.96 4.64 0.77
CA TYR A 271 7.60 4.97 0.36
C TYR A 271 7.58 6.08 -0.69
N VAL A 272 6.57 6.01 -1.55
CA VAL A 272 6.11 7.09 -2.41
C VAL A 272 4.60 7.22 -2.21
N VAL A 273 4.11 8.42 -1.91
CA VAL A 273 2.72 8.66 -1.55
C VAL A 273 2.07 9.63 -2.54
N LEU A 274 0.89 9.28 -3.03
CA LEU A 274 0.04 10.14 -3.84
C LEU A 274 -1.06 10.74 -2.95
N MET A 275 -1.15 12.06 -2.90
CA MET A 275 -2.28 12.79 -2.29
C MET A 275 -3.45 12.82 -3.26
N ARG A 276 -4.50 12.03 -3.02
CA ARG A 276 -5.70 12.01 -3.87
C ARG A 276 -6.69 13.10 -3.49
N ASP A 277 -6.86 13.34 -2.18
CA ASP A 277 -7.70 14.39 -1.63
C ASP A 277 -7.32 14.72 -0.20
N LYS A 278 -7.72 15.90 0.29
CA LYS A 278 -7.59 16.30 1.69
C LYS A 278 -8.81 17.08 2.15
N ARG A 279 -9.20 16.87 3.41
CA ARG A 279 -10.34 17.56 4.02
C ARG A 279 -10.04 17.85 5.47
N GLN A 280 -10.61 18.93 5.99
CA GLN A 280 -10.67 19.13 7.42
C GLN A 280 -11.55 18.06 8.05
N SER A 281 -11.25 17.66 9.26
CA SER A 281 -12.08 16.70 9.95
C SER A 281 -13.44 17.30 10.27
N GLU A 282 -14.51 16.54 10.00
CA GLU A 282 -15.86 16.86 10.48
C GLU A 282 -16.11 16.24 11.87
N SER A 283 -15.13 15.50 12.40
CA SER A 283 -15.23 14.91 13.73
C SER A 283 -14.76 15.91 14.78
N GLU A 284 -15.46 15.92 15.90
CA GLU A 284 -15.24 16.79 17.03
C GLU A 284 -14.97 15.95 18.27
N SER A 285 -13.90 16.28 19.00
CA SER A 285 -13.61 15.68 20.28
C SER A 285 -14.47 16.33 21.37
N VAL A 286 -15.10 15.51 22.18
CA VAL A 286 -15.89 15.92 23.35
C VAL A 286 -15.23 15.37 24.59
N TYR A 287 -14.67 16.24 25.38
CA TYR A 287 -14.00 15.91 26.63
C TYR A 287 -14.96 16.05 27.79
N LYS A 288 -15.07 15.05 28.66
CA LYS A 288 -15.68 15.21 29.97
C LYS A 288 -14.57 15.63 30.94
N ILE A 289 -14.64 16.84 31.46
CA ILE A 289 -13.56 17.41 32.27
C ILE A 289 -14.06 17.92 33.62
N LYS A 290 -13.20 17.76 34.62
CA LYS A 290 -13.30 18.45 35.89
C LYS A 290 -12.10 19.43 35.99
N GLN A 291 -12.31 20.60 36.57
CA GLN A 291 -11.28 21.59 36.77
C GLN A 291 -10.97 21.73 38.27
N VAL A 292 -9.71 21.60 38.62
CA VAL A 292 -9.19 21.98 39.93
C VAL A 292 -8.73 23.42 39.87
N ARG A 293 -9.14 24.24 40.81
CA ARG A 293 -8.68 25.62 41.00
C ARG A 293 -8.13 25.81 42.39
N ILE A 294 -6.97 26.41 42.50
CA ILE A 294 -6.38 26.77 43.79
C ILE A 294 -6.12 28.29 43.74
N ALA A 295 -6.85 29.06 44.57
CA ALA A 295 -6.68 30.50 44.64
C ALA A 295 -5.33 30.83 45.27
N SER A 296 -4.63 31.80 44.67
CA SER A 296 -3.36 32.32 45.23
C SER A 296 -3.23 33.82 45.04
N THR A 297 -2.78 34.49 46.09
CA THR A 297 -2.71 35.95 46.14
C THR A 297 -1.34 36.56 45.80
N ASN A 298 -0.30 35.71 45.75
CA ASN A 298 1.07 36.09 45.46
C ASN A 298 1.87 34.92 44.85
N ASP A 299 3.07 35.21 44.34
CA ASP A 299 3.89 34.24 43.63
C ASP A 299 4.35 33.04 44.51
N ALA A 300 4.59 33.29 45.80
CA ALA A 300 4.95 32.21 46.73
C ALA A 300 3.76 31.24 46.92
N ALA A 301 2.56 31.75 47.05
CA ALA A 301 1.33 30.94 47.15
C ALA A 301 1.04 30.19 45.81
N LYS A 302 1.36 30.80 44.65
CA LYS A 302 1.30 30.14 43.37
C LYS A 302 2.22 28.90 43.29
N GLY A 303 3.47 29.03 43.72
CA GLY A 303 4.43 27.93 43.75
C GLY A 303 3.99 26.78 44.63
N VAL A 304 3.33 27.08 45.78
CA VAL A 304 2.74 26.03 46.62
C VAL A 304 1.56 25.37 45.93
N ALA A 305 0.69 26.12 45.28
CA ALA A 305 -0.45 25.60 44.54
C ALA A 305 -0.02 24.70 43.36
N GLU A 306 1.01 25.13 42.59
CA GLU A 306 1.59 24.30 41.51
C GLU A 306 2.15 22.98 42.04
N THR A 307 2.83 23.00 43.18
CA THR A 307 3.37 21.79 43.83
C THR A 307 2.25 20.84 44.26
N ALA A 308 1.17 21.42 44.84
CA ALA A 308 0.00 20.64 45.24
C ALA A 308 -0.68 19.98 44.04
N VAL A 309 -0.87 20.67 42.93
CA VAL A 309 -1.45 20.12 41.69
C VAL A 309 -0.58 19.00 41.15
N ARG A 310 0.76 19.16 41.10
CA ARG A 310 1.67 18.08 40.65
C ARG A 310 1.62 16.87 41.59
N GLY A 311 1.50 17.11 42.87
CA GLY A 311 1.33 16.04 43.84
C GLY A 311 0.03 15.23 43.65
N LEU A 312 -1.07 15.92 43.35
CA LEU A 312 -2.33 15.29 42.95
C LEU A 312 -2.17 14.45 41.68
N GLY A 313 -1.59 15.00 40.63
CA GLY A 313 -1.40 14.33 39.35
C GLY A 313 -0.45 13.13 39.42
N ALA A 314 0.43 13.07 40.43
CA ALA A 314 1.33 11.95 40.66
C ALA A 314 0.71 10.80 41.45
N SER A 315 -0.52 10.93 41.95
CA SER A 315 -1.21 9.90 42.69
C SER A 315 -1.78 8.83 41.79
N GLU A 316 -1.35 7.58 41.95
CA GLU A 316 -1.85 6.42 41.16
C GLU A 316 -3.33 6.12 41.41
N ASP A 317 -3.85 6.52 42.57
CA ASP A 317 -5.24 6.27 42.99
C ASP A 317 -6.20 7.42 42.61
N LEU A 318 -5.71 8.45 41.92
CA LEU A 318 -6.52 9.59 41.52
C LEU A 318 -7.53 9.18 40.44
N THR A 319 -8.82 9.37 40.78
CA THR A 319 -9.92 9.12 39.85
C THR A 319 -10.78 10.35 39.66
N CYS A 320 -11.55 10.43 38.60
CA CYS A 320 -12.48 11.54 38.36
C CYS A 320 -13.54 11.67 39.49
N ASP A 321 -14.01 10.57 39.99
CA ASP A 321 -15.01 10.57 41.09
C ASP A 321 -14.37 10.90 42.44
N GLY A 322 -13.11 10.49 42.64
CA GLY A 322 -12.36 10.77 43.87
C GLY A 322 -11.62 12.11 43.89
N LEU A 323 -11.72 12.91 42.81
CA LEU A 323 -10.98 14.18 42.71
C LEU A 323 -11.39 15.20 43.81
N GLU A 324 -12.65 15.26 44.17
CA GLU A 324 -13.17 16.13 45.19
C GLU A 324 -12.58 15.76 46.56
N ASP A 325 -12.65 14.48 46.94
CA ASP A 325 -12.09 13.95 48.21
C ASP A 325 -10.56 14.17 48.26
N ALA A 326 -9.88 13.99 47.12
CA ALA A 326 -8.44 14.18 47.03
C ALA A 326 -8.00 15.64 47.18
N THR A 327 -8.89 16.61 46.91
CA THR A 327 -8.61 18.06 47.01
C THR A 327 -9.03 18.63 48.37
N ASP A 328 -9.83 17.94 49.17
CA ASP A 328 -10.31 18.43 50.48
C ASP A 328 -9.18 18.80 51.47
N PHE A 329 -8.00 18.21 51.31
CA PHE A 329 -6.82 18.50 52.14
C PHE A 329 -5.95 19.65 51.62
N ILE A 330 -6.34 20.29 50.51
CA ILE A 330 -5.60 21.41 49.90
C ILE A 330 -6.34 22.71 50.20
N ASP A 331 -5.72 23.58 50.95
CA ASP A 331 -6.32 24.87 51.34
C ASP A 331 -6.59 25.73 50.10
N GLY A 332 -7.83 26.19 49.97
CA GLY A 332 -8.30 27.03 48.86
C GLY A 332 -8.52 26.31 47.52
N ALA A 333 -8.45 24.97 47.52
CA ALA A 333 -8.79 24.17 46.35
C ALA A 333 -10.31 24.12 46.13
N GLN A 334 -10.72 24.15 44.89
CA GLN A 334 -12.10 23.98 44.46
C GLN A 334 -12.11 23.08 43.21
N VAL A 335 -13.00 22.10 43.18
CA VAL A 335 -13.28 21.30 41.99
C VAL A 335 -14.54 21.81 41.31
N VAL A 336 -14.48 21.98 40.02
CA VAL A 336 -15.62 22.42 39.19
C VAL A 336 -15.83 21.39 38.11
N ASP A 337 -16.99 20.75 38.12
CA ASP A 337 -17.40 19.87 37.02
C ASP A 337 -17.81 20.75 35.81
N MET A 338 -17.01 20.66 34.73
CA MET A 338 -17.25 21.39 33.49
C MET A 338 -18.18 20.65 32.55
N GLY A 339 -18.50 19.38 32.87
CA GLY A 339 -19.30 18.52 32.02
C GLY A 339 -18.62 18.15 30.70
N GLU A 340 -19.41 17.99 29.64
CA GLU A 340 -18.93 17.70 28.30
C GLU A 340 -18.55 19.01 27.58
N VAL A 341 -17.29 19.11 27.16
CA VAL A 341 -16.71 20.28 26.50
C VAL A 341 -16.21 19.86 25.12
N LYS A 342 -16.66 20.55 24.10
CA LYS A 342 -16.29 20.29 22.70
C LYS A 342 -14.95 20.93 22.35
N SER A 343 -14.12 20.25 21.56
CA SER A 343 -12.82 20.77 21.12
C SER A 343 -12.94 22.10 20.37
N SER A 344 -14.02 22.31 19.62
CA SER A 344 -14.30 23.57 18.90
C SER A 344 -14.68 24.75 19.82
N SER A 345 -15.07 24.49 21.06
CA SER A 345 -15.52 25.49 22.01
C SER A 345 -14.43 26.00 22.95
N VAL A 346 -13.23 25.44 22.88
CA VAL A 346 -12.09 25.85 23.76
C VAL A 346 -11.00 26.55 22.95
N GLY A 347 -10.27 27.46 23.60
CA GLY A 347 -9.12 28.11 22.99
C GLY A 347 -7.99 27.12 22.70
N GLY A 348 -7.17 27.42 21.67
CA GLY A 348 -6.13 26.48 21.20
C GLY A 348 -5.11 26.06 22.27
N GLU A 349 -4.82 26.89 23.26
CA GLU A 349 -3.93 26.60 24.38
C GLU A 349 -4.53 25.54 25.31
N ILE A 350 -5.81 25.67 25.64
CA ILE A 350 -6.55 24.68 26.46
C ILE A 350 -6.75 23.40 25.68
N LEU A 351 -7.06 23.49 24.39
CA LEU A 351 -7.19 22.30 23.53
C LEU A 351 -5.91 21.47 23.52
N LYS A 352 -4.76 22.12 23.38
CA LYS A 352 -3.46 21.45 23.43
C LYS A 352 -3.24 20.71 24.75
N ILE A 353 -3.57 21.33 25.87
CA ILE A 353 -3.47 20.71 27.20
C ILE A 353 -4.38 19.48 27.29
N LEU A 354 -5.63 19.60 26.80
CA LEU A 354 -6.57 18.46 26.79
C LEU A 354 -6.08 17.31 25.91
N GLU A 355 -5.44 17.62 24.76
CA GLU A 355 -4.87 16.61 23.85
C GLU A 355 -3.63 15.91 24.44
N GLU A 356 -2.84 16.61 25.24
CA GLU A 356 -1.63 16.08 25.90
C GLU A 356 -1.94 15.33 27.20
N THR A 357 -3.15 15.53 27.78
CA THR A 357 -3.55 14.89 29.06
C THR A 357 -4.26 13.55 28.79
N GLU A 358 -3.75 12.48 29.38
CA GLU A 358 -4.39 11.15 29.27
C GLU A 358 -5.75 11.11 29.98
N VAL A 359 -6.67 10.29 29.44
CA VAL A 359 -7.97 10.05 30.08
C VAL A 359 -7.76 9.37 31.44
N GLY A 360 -8.37 9.91 32.47
CA GLY A 360 -8.18 9.52 33.87
C GLY A 360 -7.05 10.26 34.58
N SER A 361 -6.36 11.19 33.90
CA SER A 361 -5.22 11.93 34.45
C SER A 361 -5.51 13.43 34.63
N LEU A 362 -4.76 14.06 35.50
CA LEU A 362 -4.75 15.49 35.73
C LEU A 362 -3.64 16.15 34.92
N SER A 363 -3.94 17.26 34.26
CA SER A 363 -2.95 18.06 33.50
C SER A 363 -1.87 18.64 34.41
N ASP A 364 -0.78 19.09 33.79
CA ASP A 364 0.18 19.98 34.45
C ASP A 364 -0.51 21.27 34.96
N PRO A 365 0.05 21.90 35.98
CA PRO A 365 -0.47 23.18 36.51
C PRO A 365 -0.49 24.26 35.45
N ILE A 366 -1.63 24.93 35.31
CA ILE A 366 -1.86 26.08 34.42
C ILE A 366 -1.92 27.34 35.26
N SER A 367 -1.01 28.28 35.00
CA SER A 367 -1.00 29.55 35.71
C SER A 367 -2.19 30.42 35.28
N ALA A 368 -2.97 30.91 36.24
CA ALA A 368 -4.10 31.80 36.02
C ALA A 368 -3.91 33.15 36.78
N PRO A 369 -4.61 34.22 36.41
CA PRO A 369 -4.46 35.52 37.06
C PRO A 369 -4.70 35.50 38.58
N ASN A 370 -5.61 34.63 39.03
CA ASN A 370 -6.03 34.56 40.43
C ASN A 370 -5.62 33.23 41.12
N GLY A 371 -4.61 32.53 40.56
CA GLY A 371 -4.18 31.26 41.14
C GLY A 371 -3.61 30.29 40.13
N VAL A 372 -3.82 29.00 40.41
CA VAL A 372 -3.41 27.87 39.58
C VAL A 372 -4.62 27.04 39.28
N MET A 373 -4.71 26.53 38.06
CA MET A 373 -5.73 25.53 37.69
C MET A 373 -5.11 24.29 37.05
N ALA A 374 -5.83 23.19 37.05
CA ALA A 374 -5.53 22.01 36.30
C ALA A 374 -6.81 21.35 35.77
N LEU A 375 -6.70 20.61 34.70
CA LEU A 375 -7.81 19.95 34.04
C LEU A 375 -7.67 18.43 34.20
N MET A 376 -8.69 17.77 34.72
CA MET A 376 -8.79 16.32 34.74
C MET A 376 -9.66 15.87 33.59
N VAL A 377 -9.10 15.06 32.71
CA VAL A 377 -9.83 14.46 31.57
C VAL A 377 -10.50 13.19 32.06
N CYS A 378 -11.79 13.23 32.32
CA CYS A 378 -12.54 12.09 32.84
C CYS A 378 -12.97 11.11 31.75
N ASP A 379 -13.31 11.61 30.56
CA ASP A 379 -13.73 10.80 29.41
C ASP A 379 -13.44 11.60 28.13
N LEU A 380 -13.20 10.86 27.05
CA LEU A 380 -13.02 11.41 25.71
C LEU A 380 -13.91 10.65 24.74
N LYS A 381 -14.89 11.35 24.21
CA LYS A 381 -15.75 10.85 23.13
C LYS A 381 -15.44 11.61 21.86
N VAL A 382 -15.42 10.91 20.77
CA VAL A 382 -15.32 11.55 19.45
C VAL A 382 -16.66 11.40 18.75
N GLN A 383 -17.21 12.55 18.34
CA GLN A 383 -18.48 12.62 17.59
C GLN A 383 -18.17 13.11 16.17
N GLY A 384 -18.85 12.50 15.17
CA GLY A 384 -18.72 12.92 13.77
C GLY A 384 -18.44 11.77 12.81
N ALA A 385 -18.45 12.08 11.52
CA ALA A 385 -18.26 11.12 10.44
C ALA A 385 -16.81 10.58 10.42
N GLY A 386 -16.67 9.27 10.19
CA GLY A 386 -15.37 8.65 9.89
C GLY A 386 -14.59 8.10 11.07
N ILE A 387 -15.23 7.94 12.24
CA ILE A 387 -14.65 7.14 13.30
C ILE A 387 -14.94 5.68 12.97
N PRO A 388 -13.92 4.83 12.83
CA PRO A 388 -14.15 3.42 12.52
C PRO A 388 -14.83 2.73 13.71
N THR A 389 -15.72 1.83 13.40
CA THR A 389 -16.33 0.94 14.37
C THR A 389 -15.31 -0.03 14.94
N ARG A 390 -15.65 -0.68 16.07
CA ARG A 390 -14.80 -1.70 16.68
C ARG A 390 -14.46 -2.83 15.71
N ASP A 391 -15.45 -3.30 14.96
CA ASP A 391 -15.29 -4.36 13.96
C ASP A 391 -14.36 -3.92 12.81
N GLU A 392 -14.50 -2.68 12.31
CA GLU A 392 -13.61 -2.15 11.28
C GLU A 392 -12.14 -2.00 11.74
N VAL A 393 -11.94 -1.69 13.02
CA VAL A 393 -10.59 -1.63 13.61
C VAL A 393 -10.02 -3.05 13.75
N GLU A 394 -10.82 -4.00 14.22
CA GLU A 394 -10.43 -5.39 14.33
C GLU A 394 -10.04 -5.97 12.97
N ASP A 395 -10.89 -5.82 11.95
CA ASP A 395 -10.63 -6.26 10.58
C ASP A 395 -9.32 -5.67 10.04
N ARG A 396 -9.09 -4.37 10.25
CA ARG A 396 -7.86 -3.69 9.81
C ARG A 396 -6.61 -4.27 10.47
N ILE A 397 -6.67 -4.56 11.78
CA ILE A 397 -5.54 -5.16 12.51
C ILE A 397 -5.28 -6.58 11.99
N ILE A 398 -6.34 -7.37 11.77
CA ILE A 398 -6.26 -8.72 11.21
C ILE A 398 -5.59 -8.70 9.84
N ASP A 399 -6.08 -7.85 8.94
CA ASP A 399 -5.52 -7.71 7.58
C ASP A 399 -4.04 -7.34 7.60
N GLN A 400 -3.64 -6.42 8.48
CA GLN A 400 -2.23 -6.02 8.63
C GLN A 400 -1.35 -7.17 9.13
N GLN A 401 -1.82 -7.94 10.11
CA GLN A 401 -1.07 -9.07 10.66
C GLN A 401 -0.95 -10.21 9.64
N ILE A 402 -2.03 -10.50 8.90
CA ILE A 402 -2.03 -11.48 7.82
C ILE A 402 -1.05 -11.07 6.72
N ALA A 403 -1.09 -9.81 6.29
CA ALA A 403 -0.17 -9.30 5.26
C ALA A 403 1.31 -9.35 5.69
N GLN A 404 1.61 -9.05 6.97
CA GLN A 404 2.97 -9.19 7.50
C GLN A 404 3.43 -10.66 7.54
N SER A 405 2.53 -11.55 7.95
CA SER A 405 2.81 -12.99 7.99
C SER A 405 3.02 -13.56 6.60
N SER A 406 2.22 -13.13 5.62
CA SER A 406 2.34 -13.48 4.21
C SER A 406 3.71 -13.12 3.65
N ARG A 407 4.14 -11.85 3.83
CA ARG A 407 5.46 -11.39 3.37
C ARG A 407 6.62 -12.16 4.03
N ARG A 408 6.53 -12.40 5.35
CA ARG A 408 7.54 -13.20 6.05
C ARG A 408 7.61 -14.61 5.49
N TYR A 409 6.46 -15.23 5.30
CA TYR A 409 6.36 -16.60 4.81
C TYR A 409 6.94 -16.74 3.39
N LEU A 410 6.62 -15.83 2.48
CA LEU A 410 7.19 -15.84 1.13
C LEU A 410 8.72 -15.65 1.15
N ARG A 411 9.24 -14.76 2.00
CA ARG A 411 10.69 -14.61 2.18
C ARG A 411 11.37 -15.88 2.71
N ASP A 412 10.73 -16.58 3.64
CA ASP A 412 11.26 -17.82 4.21
C ASP A 412 11.31 -18.94 3.14
N ILE A 413 10.24 -19.08 2.34
CA ILE A 413 10.20 -20.01 1.20
C ILE A 413 11.31 -19.66 0.20
N ARG A 414 11.47 -18.38 -0.16
CA ARG A 414 12.48 -17.93 -1.10
C ARG A 414 13.91 -18.22 -0.62
N ARG A 415 14.17 -18.08 0.68
CA ARG A 415 15.49 -18.41 1.27
C ARG A 415 15.79 -19.91 1.24
N GLY A 416 14.76 -20.75 1.30
CA GLY A 416 14.90 -22.20 1.24
C GLY A 416 14.96 -22.77 -0.17
N ALA A 417 14.66 -21.96 -1.18
CA ALA A 417 14.62 -22.39 -2.58
C ALA A 417 15.98 -22.26 -3.26
N THR A 418 16.24 -23.14 -4.23
CA THR A 418 17.37 -23.02 -5.16
C THR A 418 16.93 -22.17 -6.35
N ILE A 419 17.50 -20.97 -6.48
CA ILE A 419 17.16 -20.02 -7.54
C ILE A 419 18.42 -19.70 -8.31
N GLU A 420 18.43 -19.98 -9.62
CA GLU A 420 19.52 -19.68 -10.54
C GLU A 420 18.99 -18.78 -11.66
N SER A 421 19.44 -17.54 -11.76
CA SER A 421 19.14 -16.62 -12.88
C SER A 421 20.28 -16.62 -13.90
N ARG A 422 19.94 -16.51 -15.18
CA ARG A 422 20.88 -16.53 -16.30
C ARG A 422 20.83 -15.26 -17.15
#